data_a76d624a03850ae683b8cbd78f294943
#
_entry.id   a76d624a03850ae683b8cbd78f294943
#
_cell.length_a   1.000
_cell.length_b   1.000
_cell.length_c   1.000
_cell.angle_alpha   90.00
_cell.angle_beta   90.00
_cell.angle_gamma   90.00
#
_symmetry.space_group_name_H-M   'P 1'
#
loop_
_entity.id
_entity.type
_entity.pdbx_description
1 polymer ?
#
loop_
_entity_poly.entity_id
_entity_poly.type
_entity_poly.pdbx_seq_one_letter_code
_entity_poly.pdbx_strand_id
1 'polypeptide(L)'
;MENKRVVIIGGGIAGMQAAVTLSEMGIASVIVEKEERLGGKLNRWDRLFPTMTPAREVLEPMRERVSASGAEVLTSRSVLSIEDEGRGVVLDDRTRLDADAVIVASGFDLFPAEMKEEYGYGLYDNVYTTVDLERMFREGTGIRTRDGRRPSTVAFLHCVGSRDEKVNQRHCSRVCCITGVKQAIEVKQEIPDAEVYSFYMDMRMFGPGYEELYRQAQQQYNIHFVRGRISEA
;
A
#
# COMPACT_ATOMS: atom_id res chain seq x y z
N MET A 1 38.92 4.69 -0.96
CA MET A 1 37.76 3.96 -0.36
C MET A 1 37.29 3.02 -1.45
N GLU A 2 37.20 1.72 -1.19
CA GLU A 2 36.66 0.77 -2.14
C GLU A 2 35.25 1.25 -2.57
N ASN A 3 34.96 1.16 -3.85
CA ASN A 3 33.73 1.62 -4.48
C ASN A 3 32.60 0.67 -4.05
N LYS A 4 32.02 0.87 -2.86
CA LYS A 4 30.95 0.03 -2.30
C LYS A 4 29.70 0.14 -3.15
N ARG A 5 29.07 -0.99 -3.45
CA ARG A 5 27.85 -1.11 -4.23
C ARG A 5 26.77 -1.82 -3.45
N VAL A 6 25.58 -1.23 -3.40
CA VAL A 6 24.41 -1.79 -2.73
C VAL A 6 23.34 -2.13 -3.77
N VAL A 7 22.82 -3.36 -3.71
CA VAL A 7 21.65 -3.74 -4.52
C VAL A 7 20.36 -3.55 -3.69
N ILE A 8 19.40 -2.83 -4.24
CA ILE A 8 18.11 -2.54 -3.62
C ILE A 8 17.04 -3.33 -4.38
N ILE A 9 16.37 -4.24 -3.70
CA ILE A 9 15.32 -5.09 -4.26
C ILE A 9 13.97 -4.42 -4.02
N GLY A 10 13.39 -3.87 -5.09
CA GLY A 10 12.12 -3.16 -5.10
C GLY A 10 12.27 -1.64 -5.24
N GLY A 11 11.63 -1.09 -6.28
CA GLY A 11 11.62 0.33 -6.63
C GLY A 11 10.41 1.09 -6.09
N GLY A 12 9.81 0.63 -5.00
CA GLY A 12 8.80 1.38 -4.26
C GLY A 12 9.40 2.56 -3.50
N ILE A 13 8.57 3.30 -2.75
CA ILE A 13 9.01 4.50 -2.03
C ILE A 13 10.20 4.24 -1.08
N ALA A 14 10.22 3.08 -0.41
CA ALA A 14 11.31 2.70 0.49
C ALA A 14 12.63 2.47 -0.26
N GLY A 15 12.58 1.74 -1.38
CA GLY A 15 13.78 1.48 -2.21
C GLY A 15 14.30 2.75 -2.88
N MET A 16 13.41 3.60 -3.37
CA MET A 16 13.78 4.90 -3.93
C MET A 16 14.46 5.80 -2.88
N GLN A 17 13.89 5.88 -1.67
CA GLN A 17 14.51 6.65 -0.59
C GLN A 17 15.87 6.07 -0.17
N ALA A 18 16.00 4.74 -0.13
CA ALA A 18 17.27 4.09 0.16
C ALA A 18 18.34 4.47 -0.87
N ALA A 19 18.02 4.45 -2.17
CA ALA A 19 18.94 4.84 -3.22
C ALA A 19 19.41 6.29 -3.10
N VAL A 20 18.48 7.21 -2.83
CA VAL A 20 18.80 8.62 -2.62
C VAL A 20 19.73 8.80 -1.42
N THR A 21 19.40 8.15 -0.29
CA THR A 21 20.23 8.24 0.92
C THR A 21 21.63 7.65 0.71
N LEU A 22 21.74 6.53 0.01
CA LEU A 22 23.06 5.93 -0.32
C LEU A 22 23.88 6.87 -1.20
N SER A 23 23.27 7.52 -2.18
CA SER A 23 23.93 8.52 -3.02
C SER A 23 24.46 9.71 -2.19
N GLU A 24 23.64 10.22 -1.26
CA GLU A 24 24.05 11.29 -0.33
C GLU A 24 25.26 10.88 0.54
N MET A 25 25.42 9.57 0.80
CA MET A 25 26.55 8.99 1.52
C MET A 25 27.75 8.63 0.60
N GLY A 26 27.67 8.88 -0.70
CA GLY A 26 28.71 8.53 -1.68
C GLY A 26 28.81 7.02 -1.96
N ILE A 27 27.72 6.27 -1.76
CA ILE A 27 27.66 4.83 -1.98
C ILE A 27 26.88 4.55 -3.27
N ALA A 28 27.47 3.81 -4.21
CA ALA A 28 26.80 3.41 -5.44
C ALA A 28 25.68 2.41 -5.15
N SER A 29 24.55 2.56 -5.84
CA SER A 29 23.41 1.66 -5.70
C SER A 29 22.75 1.29 -7.01
N VAL A 30 22.11 0.10 -7.01
CA VAL A 30 21.29 -0.41 -8.12
C VAL A 30 19.91 -0.76 -7.58
N ILE A 31 18.86 -0.18 -8.14
CA ILE A 31 17.48 -0.58 -7.85
C ILE A 31 17.07 -1.65 -8.86
N VAL A 32 16.58 -2.78 -8.37
CA VAL A 32 15.96 -3.83 -9.19
C VAL A 32 14.45 -3.78 -8.94
N GLU A 33 13.67 -3.45 -9.99
CA GLU A 33 12.21 -3.31 -9.92
C GLU A 33 11.55 -4.23 -10.95
N LYS A 34 10.57 -5.03 -10.49
CA LYS A 34 9.84 -5.97 -11.35
C LYS A 34 8.86 -5.31 -12.31
N GLU A 35 8.34 -4.17 -11.93
CA GLU A 35 7.42 -3.40 -12.79
C GLU A 35 8.21 -2.56 -13.81
N GLU A 36 7.52 -2.03 -14.82
CA GLU A 36 8.13 -1.19 -15.86
C GLU A 36 8.62 0.17 -15.35
N ARG A 37 8.16 0.59 -14.17
CA ARG A 37 8.47 1.90 -13.59
C ARG A 37 8.57 1.87 -12.08
N LEU A 38 9.40 2.77 -11.53
CA LEU A 38 9.50 2.99 -10.10
C LEU A 38 8.19 3.51 -9.50
N GLY A 39 8.02 3.32 -8.20
CA GLY A 39 6.92 3.86 -7.41
C GLY A 39 6.11 2.80 -6.68
N GLY A 40 6.20 1.54 -7.11
CA GLY A 40 5.49 0.44 -6.45
C GLY A 40 3.99 0.73 -6.30
N LYS A 41 3.45 0.51 -5.10
CA LYS A 41 2.02 0.70 -4.82
C LYS A 41 1.53 2.14 -4.90
N LEU A 42 2.41 3.15 -4.71
CA LEU A 42 2.04 4.57 -4.85
C LEU A 42 1.55 4.91 -6.27
N ASN A 43 1.94 4.13 -7.27
CA ASN A 43 1.40 4.26 -8.63
C ASN A 43 -0.12 3.98 -8.72
N ARG A 44 -0.68 3.30 -7.72
CA ARG A 44 -2.07 2.81 -7.71
C ARG A 44 -2.93 3.48 -6.63
N TRP A 45 -2.34 4.21 -5.68
CA TRP A 45 -3.04 4.87 -4.59
C TRP A 45 -3.37 6.31 -4.94
N ASP A 46 -4.48 6.81 -4.41
CA ASP A 46 -4.90 8.19 -4.58
C ASP A 46 -4.25 9.10 -3.53
N ARG A 47 -4.57 8.89 -2.27
CA ARG A 47 -4.07 9.71 -1.15
C ARG A 47 -3.35 8.86 -0.11
N LEU A 48 -2.44 9.50 0.60
CA LEU A 48 -1.65 8.89 1.67
C LEU A 48 -2.15 9.32 3.05
N PHE A 49 -2.21 8.38 3.97
CA PHE A 49 -2.50 8.67 5.37
C PHE A 49 -1.20 9.09 6.11
N PRO A 50 -1.27 9.85 7.21
CA PRO A 50 -2.48 10.47 7.78
C PRO A 50 -2.82 11.82 7.14
N THR A 51 -1.94 12.38 6.32
CA THR A 51 -2.00 13.76 5.84
C THR A 51 -2.99 13.99 4.70
N MET A 52 -3.57 12.94 4.14
CA MET A 52 -4.42 12.99 2.95
C MET A 52 -3.72 13.60 1.71
N THR A 53 -2.39 13.60 1.70
CA THR A 53 -1.58 14.08 0.59
C THR A 53 -1.76 13.19 -0.64
N PRO A 54 -2.00 13.75 -1.83
CA PRO A 54 -2.05 12.97 -3.07
C PRO A 54 -0.75 12.17 -3.28
N ALA A 55 -0.87 10.87 -3.57
CA ALA A 55 0.31 9.99 -3.70
C ALA A 55 1.30 10.48 -4.78
N ARG A 56 0.79 11.10 -5.85
CA ARG A 56 1.62 11.69 -6.91
C ARG A 56 2.54 12.81 -6.43
N GLU A 57 2.09 13.61 -5.45
CA GLU A 57 2.88 14.72 -4.90
C GLU A 57 4.09 14.25 -4.09
N VAL A 58 4.06 13.01 -3.62
CA VAL A 58 5.19 12.34 -2.97
C VAL A 58 6.02 11.58 -4.00
N LEU A 59 5.35 10.94 -4.95
CA LEU A 59 5.99 10.02 -5.89
C LEU A 59 6.84 10.76 -6.95
N GLU A 60 6.32 11.82 -7.56
CA GLU A 60 7.05 12.50 -8.65
C GLU A 60 8.34 13.16 -8.15
N PRO A 61 8.37 13.95 -7.06
CA PRO A 61 9.63 14.46 -6.54
C PRO A 61 10.61 13.36 -6.13
N MET A 62 10.13 12.21 -5.65
CA MET A 62 11.01 11.10 -5.31
C MET A 62 11.66 10.48 -6.56
N ARG A 63 10.94 10.35 -7.66
CA ARG A 63 11.50 9.90 -8.96
C ARG A 63 12.58 10.85 -9.47
N GLU A 64 12.33 12.15 -9.38
CA GLU A 64 13.32 13.16 -9.75
C GLU A 64 14.60 13.05 -8.90
N ARG A 65 14.44 12.86 -7.57
CA ARG A 65 15.58 12.66 -6.68
C ARG A 65 16.37 11.39 -7.02
N VAL A 66 15.70 10.28 -7.33
CA VAL A 66 16.38 9.05 -7.79
C VAL A 66 17.12 9.28 -9.10
N SER A 67 16.49 9.95 -10.06
CA SER A 67 17.14 10.29 -11.32
C SER A 67 18.40 11.15 -11.13
N ALA A 68 18.35 12.10 -10.20
CA ALA A 68 19.48 12.97 -9.87
C ALA A 68 20.55 12.27 -9.02
N SER A 69 20.22 11.16 -8.33
CA SER A 69 21.14 10.48 -7.43
C SER A 69 22.25 9.70 -8.14
N GLY A 70 22.09 9.41 -9.43
CA GLY A 70 23.02 8.57 -10.19
C GLY A 70 22.88 7.07 -9.86
N ALA A 71 21.86 6.66 -9.12
CA ALA A 71 21.57 5.24 -8.90
C ALA A 71 21.21 4.55 -10.22
N GLU A 72 21.77 3.38 -10.47
CA GLU A 72 21.37 2.54 -11.59
C GLU A 72 19.95 1.99 -11.33
N VAL A 73 19.11 1.95 -12.36
CA VAL A 73 17.73 1.46 -12.24
C VAL A 73 17.47 0.39 -13.29
N LEU A 74 17.17 -0.81 -12.83
CA LEU A 74 16.81 -1.97 -13.65
C LEU A 74 15.33 -2.24 -13.47
N THR A 75 14.49 -1.80 -14.38
CA THR A 75 13.04 -2.07 -14.41
C THR A 75 12.73 -3.33 -15.21
N SER A 76 11.53 -3.88 -15.03
CA SER A 76 11.09 -5.14 -15.63
C SER A 76 12.07 -6.29 -15.35
N ARG A 77 12.63 -6.32 -14.14
CA ARG A 77 13.58 -7.32 -13.68
C ARG A 77 13.18 -7.83 -12.30
N SER A 78 13.13 -9.15 -12.18
CA SER A 78 12.87 -9.81 -10.90
C SER A 78 14.13 -10.46 -10.33
N VAL A 79 14.22 -10.46 -9.00
CA VAL A 79 15.29 -11.17 -8.29
C VAL A 79 14.85 -12.60 -8.06
N LEU A 80 15.69 -13.56 -8.47
CA LEU A 80 15.50 -14.99 -8.24
C LEU A 80 16.10 -15.45 -6.92
N SER A 81 17.32 -15.02 -6.63
CA SER A 81 18.03 -15.43 -5.42
C SER A 81 18.99 -14.35 -4.92
N ILE A 82 19.25 -14.40 -3.62
CA ILE A 82 20.34 -13.68 -2.97
C ILE A 82 21.38 -14.75 -2.59
N GLU A 83 22.61 -14.56 -3.01
CA GLU A 83 23.71 -15.52 -2.86
C GLU A 83 24.82 -14.95 -2.01
N ASP A 84 25.74 -15.82 -1.60
CA ASP A 84 26.98 -15.46 -0.91
C ASP A 84 26.76 -14.52 0.29
N GLU A 85 25.76 -14.84 1.13
CA GLU A 85 25.41 -14.05 2.32
C GLU A 85 25.09 -12.57 2.02
N GLY A 86 24.49 -12.30 0.85
CA GLY A 86 24.13 -10.96 0.42
C GLY A 86 25.17 -10.23 -0.42
N ARG A 87 26.19 -10.95 -0.92
CA ARG A 87 27.22 -10.40 -1.81
C ARG A 87 26.91 -10.59 -3.30
N GLY A 88 25.83 -11.30 -3.62
CA GLY A 88 25.38 -11.53 -4.97
C GLY A 88 23.86 -11.55 -5.07
N VAL A 89 23.33 -10.99 -6.14
CA VAL A 89 21.90 -11.04 -6.47
C VAL A 89 21.77 -11.56 -7.89
N VAL A 90 20.98 -12.63 -8.08
CA VAL A 90 20.70 -13.21 -9.41
C VAL A 90 19.33 -12.77 -9.89
N LEU A 91 19.29 -12.24 -11.09
CA LEU A 91 18.07 -11.76 -11.76
C LEU A 91 17.39 -12.88 -12.57
N ASP A 92 16.19 -12.62 -13.03
CA ASP A 92 15.35 -13.53 -13.84
C ASP A 92 15.99 -13.91 -15.19
N ASP A 93 16.82 -13.06 -15.77
CA ASP A 93 17.60 -13.35 -16.98
C ASP A 93 18.96 -14.06 -16.69
N ARG A 94 19.19 -14.50 -15.45
CA ARG A 94 20.42 -15.11 -14.97
C ARG A 94 21.62 -14.17 -14.84
N THR A 95 21.43 -12.88 -15.07
CA THR A 95 22.45 -11.88 -14.75
C THR A 95 22.73 -11.88 -13.25
N ARG A 96 24.00 -11.89 -12.87
CA ARG A 96 24.44 -11.73 -11.49
C ARG A 96 24.93 -10.30 -11.25
N LEU A 97 24.43 -9.68 -10.20
CA LEU A 97 24.90 -8.40 -9.69
C LEU A 97 25.72 -8.65 -8.42
N ASP A 98 26.99 -8.24 -8.45
CA ASP A 98 27.82 -8.24 -7.23
C ASP A 98 27.42 -7.05 -6.34
N ALA A 99 27.40 -7.28 -5.03
CA ALA A 99 27.02 -6.31 -4.02
C ALA A 99 27.87 -6.45 -2.75
N ASP A 100 28.12 -5.34 -2.07
CA ASP A 100 28.66 -5.35 -0.71
C ASP A 100 27.54 -5.50 0.33
N ALA A 101 26.32 -5.12 -0.03
CA ALA A 101 25.12 -5.33 0.77
C ALA A 101 23.86 -5.35 -0.09
N VAL A 102 22.78 -5.94 0.44
CA VAL A 102 21.46 -5.98 -0.19
C VAL A 102 20.43 -5.34 0.74
N ILE A 103 19.62 -4.43 0.19
CA ILE A 103 18.46 -3.87 0.87
C ILE A 103 17.20 -4.47 0.27
N VAL A 104 16.39 -5.17 1.07
CA VAL A 104 15.12 -5.71 0.64
C VAL A 104 14.01 -4.69 0.90
N ALA A 105 13.45 -4.14 -0.17
CA ALA A 105 12.37 -3.14 -0.16
C ALA A 105 11.19 -3.58 -1.03
N SER A 106 10.91 -4.90 -1.07
CA SER A 106 9.94 -5.56 -1.95
C SER A 106 8.47 -5.21 -1.65
N GLY A 107 8.21 -4.51 -0.54
CA GLY A 107 6.86 -4.14 -0.13
C GLY A 107 6.06 -5.32 0.45
N PHE A 108 4.79 -5.42 0.09
CA PHE A 108 3.87 -6.46 0.57
C PHE A 108 2.87 -6.83 -0.52
N ASP A 109 2.32 -8.03 -0.45
CA ASP A 109 1.21 -8.45 -1.29
C ASP A 109 -0.12 -8.26 -0.57
N LEU A 110 -1.17 -8.01 -1.36
CA LEU A 110 -2.53 -7.89 -0.86
C LEU A 110 -3.11 -9.28 -0.64
N PHE A 111 -3.90 -9.42 0.39
CA PHE A 111 -4.64 -10.66 0.62
C PHE A 111 -5.69 -10.84 -0.49
N PRO A 112 -5.74 -12.02 -1.15
CA PRO A 112 -6.78 -12.32 -2.15
C PRO A 112 -8.13 -12.46 -1.44
N ALA A 113 -9.01 -11.46 -1.62
CA ALA A 113 -10.27 -11.36 -0.88
C ALA A 113 -11.25 -12.50 -1.21
N GLU A 114 -11.08 -13.13 -2.38
CA GLU A 114 -11.84 -14.31 -2.83
C GLU A 114 -11.69 -15.51 -1.88
N MET A 115 -10.59 -15.58 -1.14
CA MET A 115 -10.37 -16.64 -0.13
C MET A 115 -11.31 -16.52 1.07
N LYS A 116 -12.06 -15.43 1.19
CA LYS A 116 -13.03 -15.15 2.26
C LYS A 116 -14.43 -15.06 1.63
N GLU A 117 -14.93 -16.19 1.13
CA GLU A 117 -16.22 -16.29 0.44
C GLU A 117 -17.39 -15.77 1.27
N GLU A 118 -17.31 -15.86 2.60
CA GLU A 118 -18.32 -15.34 3.50
C GLU A 118 -18.55 -13.82 3.40
N TYR A 119 -17.61 -13.08 2.81
CA TYR A 119 -17.78 -11.65 2.54
C TYR A 119 -18.20 -11.32 1.11
N GLY A 120 -18.29 -12.33 0.25
CA GLY A 120 -18.92 -12.24 -1.07
C GLY A 120 -18.16 -11.43 -2.12
N TYR A 121 -16.85 -11.12 -1.92
CA TYR A 121 -16.06 -10.46 -2.95
C TYR A 121 -15.99 -11.32 -4.23
N GLY A 122 -16.33 -10.72 -5.37
CA GLY A 122 -16.45 -11.44 -6.65
C GLY A 122 -17.74 -12.25 -6.83
N LEU A 123 -18.54 -12.41 -5.76
CA LEU A 123 -19.82 -13.14 -5.79
C LEU A 123 -21.02 -12.19 -5.76
N TYR A 124 -20.96 -11.17 -4.88
CA TYR A 124 -22.03 -10.21 -4.72
C TYR A 124 -21.68 -8.86 -5.35
N ASP A 125 -22.67 -8.20 -5.89
CA ASP A 125 -22.56 -6.83 -6.35
C ASP A 125 -22.24 -5.90 -5.18
N ASN A 126 -21.49 -4.84 -5.45
CA ASN A 126 -21.15 -3.79 -4.48
C ASN A 126 -20.26 -4.22 -3.31
N VAL A 127 -19.59 -5.36 -3.41
CA VAL A 127 -18.51 -5.77 -2.51
C VAL A 127 -17.17 -5.46 -3.18
N TYR A 128 -16.38 -4.61 -2.56
CA TYR A 128 -15.13 -4.08 -3.10
C TYR A 128 -13.99 -4.26 -2.10
N THR A 129 -12.79 -4.41 -2.59
CA THR A 129 -11.59 -4.29 -1.76
C THR A 129 -11.20 -2.82 -1.57
N THR A 130 -10.37 -2.54 -0.57
CA THR A 130 -9.78 -1.20 -0.39
C THR A 130 -8.99 -0.73 -1.61
N VAL A 131 -8.44 -1.67 -2.41
CA VAL A 131 -7.72 -1.34 -3.64
C VAL A 131 -8.66 -0.95 -4.78
N ASP A 132 -9.81 -1.60 -4.88
CA ASP A 132 -10.84 -1.18 -5.84
C ASP A 132 -11.30 0.24 -5.55
N LEU A 133 -11.45 0.57 -4.28
CA LEU A 133 -11.84 1.91 -3.84
C LEU A 133 -10.74 2.94 -4.14
N GLU A 134 -9.45 2.62 -3.89
CA GLU A 134 -8.32 3.47 -4.31
C GLU A 134 -8.33 3.76 -5.82
N ARG A 135 -8.65 2.74 -6.61
CA ARG A 135 -8.76 2.90 -8.07
C ARG A 135 -9.88 3.86 -8.44
N MET A 136 -11.08 3.73 -7.82
CA MET A 136 -12.21 4.62 -8.08
C MET A 136 -11.86 6.07 -7.75
N PHE A 137 -11.23 6.33 -6.60
CA PHE A 137 -10.77 7.67 -6.22
C PHE A 137 -9.77 8.25 -7.22
N ARG A 138 -8.73 7.48 -7.54
CA ARG A 138 -7.66 7.92 -8.44
C ARG A 138 -8.16 8.21 -9.87
N GLU A 139 -9.08 7.39 -10.38
CA GLU A 139 -9.65 7.53 -11.72
C GLU A 139 -10.74 8.59 -11.79
N GLY A 140 -11.21 9.08 -10.63
CA GLY A 140 -12.30 10.05 -10.55
C GLY A 140 -13.63 9.54 -11.12
N THR A 141 -13.81 8.21 -11.19
CA THR A 141 -15.02 7.57 -11.70
C THR A 141 -16.20 7.74 -10.76
N GLY A 142 -15.91 8.14 -9.54
CA GLY A 142 -16.86 8.25 -8.44
C GLY A 142 -17.26 6.90 -7.86
N ILE A 143 -17.64 6.92 -6.58
CA ILE A 143 -18.12 5.74 -5.87
C ILE A 143 -19.55 5.45 -6.33
N ARG A 144 -19.72 4.30 -6.96
CA ARG A 144 -21.01 3.87 -7.54
C ARG A 144 -21.30 2.42 -7.17
N THR A 145 -22.59 2.15 -6.97
CA THR A 145 -23.09 0.79 -6.99
C THR A 145 -23.04 0.24 -8.42
N ARG A 146 -23.14 -1.07 -8.58
CA ARG A 146 -23.08 -1.70 -9.91
C ARG A 146 -24.15 -1.19 -10.88
N ASP A 147 -25.30 -0.77 -10.37
CA ASP A 147 -26.38 -0.15 -11.15
C ASP A 147 -26.18 1.35 -11.41
N GLY A 148 -25.00 1.89 -11.06
CA GLY A 148 -24.60 3.28 -11.33
C GLY A 148 -25.09 4.33 -10.33
N ARG A 149 -25.85 3.94 -9.30
CA ARG A 149 -26.32 4.88 -8.26
C ARG A 149 -25.21 5.22 -7.25
N ARG A 150 -25.32 6.32 -6.56
CA ARG A 150 -24.52 6.60 -5.37
C ARG A 150 -25.02 5.74 -4.21
N PRO A 151 -24.11 5.07 -3.47
CA PRO A 151 -24.53 4.33 -2.29
C PRO A 151 -25.03 5.25 -1.20
N SER A 152 -26.13 4.88 -0.54
CA SER A 152 -26.63 5.56 0.65
C SER A 152 -25.94 5.09 1.93
N THR A 153 -25.37 3.88 1.90
CA THR A 153 -24.69 3.27 3.04
C THR A 153 -23.43 2.57 2.56
N VAL A 154 -22.32 2.76 3.28
CA VAL A 154 -21.03 2.10 3.02
C VAL A 154 -20.52 1.48 4.31
N ALA A 155 -20.11 0.22 4.25
CA ALA A 155 -19.55 -0.50 5.39
C ALA A 155 -18.12 -0.94 5.11
N PHE A 156 -17.19 -0.60 6.00
CA PHE A 156 -15.82 -1.07 6.00
C PHE A 156 -15.66 -2.24 6.97
N LEU A 157 -15.20 -3.38 6.47
CA LEU A 157 -14.92 -4.58 7.25
C LEU A 157 -13.40 -4.71 7.42
N HIS A 158 -12.95 -4.60 8.67
CA HIS A 158 -11.53 -4.74 8.99
C HIS A 158 -11.12 -6.17 9.24
N CYS A 159 -9.82 -6.42 9.15
CA CYS A 159 -9.18 -7.72 9.42
C CYS A 159 -9.62 -8.85 8.48
N VAL A 160 -10.08 -8.55 7.27
CA VAL A 160 -10.30 -9.58 6.24
C VAL A 160 -8.94 -10.10 5.76
N GLY A 161 -8.69 -11.41 5.95
CA GLY A 161 -7.38 -12.02 5.66
C GLY A 161 -6.24 -11.54 6.55
N SER A 162 -6.56 -11.07 7.76
CA SER A 162 -5.59 -10.66 8.78
C SER A 162 -6.14 -10.97 10.16
N ARG A 163 -5.31 -11.48 11.10
CA ARG A 163 -5.74 -12.02 12.40
C ARG A 163 -6.80 -13.12 12.23
N ASP A 164 -6.62 -13.94 11.20
CA ASP A 164 -7.57 -14.95 10.76
C ASP A 164 -6.87 -16.31 10.59
N GLU A 165 -7.16 -17.25 11.51
CA GLU A 165 -6.57 -18.59 11.49
C GLU A 165 -7.12 -19.46 10.35
N LYS A 166 -8.35 -19.22 9.89
CA LYS A 166 -8.98 -19.99 8.81
C LYS A 166 -8.20 -19.90 7.48
N VAL A 167 -7.53 -18.78 7.27
CA VAL A 167 -6.69 -18.53 6.07
C VAL A 167 -5.20 -18.46 6.42
N ASN A 168 -4.80 -18.98 7.57
CA ASN A 168 -3.42 -19.02 8.07
C ASN A 168 -2.73 -17.63 8.14
N GLN A 169 -3.50 -16.56 8.39
CA GLN A 169 -3.02 -15.20 8.54
C GLN A 169 -3.21 -14.70 9.97
N ARG A 170 -2.40 -15.22 10.92
CA ARG A 170 -2.56 -14.98 12.36
C ARG A 170 -2.16 -13.58 12.80
N HIS A 171 -1.26 -12.93 12.08
CA HIS A 171 -0.72 -11.62 12.44
C HIS A 171 -1.60 -10.47 11.93
N CYS A 172 -1.42 -9.29 12.52
CA CYS A 172 -2.04 -8.05 12.06
C CYS A 172 -1.24 -7.46 10.90
N SER A 173 -1.92 -7.05 9.84
CA SER A 173 -1.30 -6.34 8.71
C SER A 173 -0.78 -4.94 9.05
N ARG A 174 -1.18 -4.37 10.20
CA ARG A 174 -0.77 -3.08 10.77
C ARG A 174 -1.24 -1.83 10.03
N VAL A 175 -1.70 -1.95 8.80
CA VAL A 175 -2.07 -0.81 7.95
C VAL A 175 -3.57 -0.73 7.61
N CYS A 176 -4.34 -1.82 7.78
CA CYS A 176 -5.73 -1.86 7.35
C CYS A 176 -6.64 -0.87 8.12
N CYS A 177 -6.39 -0.65 9.42
CA CYS A 177 -7.19 0.28 10.21
C CYS A 177 -7.05 1.71 9.68
N ILE A 178 -5.82 2.19 9.52
CA ILE A 178 -5.58 3.55 9.02
C ILE A 178 -6.02 3.71 7.57
N THR A 179 -5.85 2.69 6.72
CA THR A 179 -6.34 2.70 5.35
C THR A 179 -7.86 2.83 5.32
N GLY A 180 -8.57 2.01 6.11
CA GLY A 180 -10.03 2.07 6.17
C GLY A 180 -10.54 3.41 6.71
N VAL A 181 -9.91 3.97 7.75
CA VAL A 181 -10.27 5.31 8.27
C VAL A 181 -10.06 6.39 7.20
N LYS A 182 -8.91 6.36 6.50
CA LYS A 182 -8.61 7.29 5.40
C LYS A 182 -9.70 7.21 4.32
N GLN A 183 -10.00 6.01 3.85
CA GLN A 183 -10.99 5.79 2.79
C GLN A 183 -12.42 6.13 3.23
N ALA A 184 -12.78 5.88 4.48
CA ALA A 184 -14.07 6.28 5.02
C ALA A 184 -14.26 7.80 4.99
N ILE A 185 -13.19 8.57 5.28
CA ILE A 185 -13.19 10.03 5.12
C ILE A 185 -13.37 10.41 3.65
N GLU A 186 -12.64 9.79 2.73
CA GLU A 186 -12.76 10.06 1.28
C GLU A 186 -14.18 9.77 0.78
N VAL A 187 -14.81 8.67 1.23
CA VAL A 187 -16.21 8.36 0.94
C VAL A 187 -17.14 9.51 1.39
N LYS A 188 -16.95 9.98 2.61
CA LYS A 188 -17.76 11.10 3.16
C LYS A 188 -17.50 12.43 2.44
N GLN A 189 -16.29 12.65 1.96
CA GLN A 189 -15.97 13.84 1.15
C GLN A 189 -16.66 13.80 -0.22
N GLU A 190 -16.74 12.63 -0.84
CA GLU A 190 -17.37 12.45 -2.14
C GLU A 190 -18.91 12.33 -2.05
N ILE A 191 -19.41 11.66 -1.01
CA ILE A 191 -20.84 11.43 -0.77
C ILE A 191 -21.19 11.84 0.66
N PRO A 192 -21.36 13.15 0.94
CA PRO A 192 -21.59 13.65 2.30
C PRO A 192 -22.81 13.05 3.01
N ASP A 193 -23.85 12.71 2.24
CA ASP A 193 -25.11 12.15 2.76
C ASP A 193 -25.07 10.64 3.03
N ALA A 194 -24.00 9.94 2.61
CA ALA A 194 -23.89 8.50 2.87
C ALA A 194 -23.66 8.21 4.36
N GLU A 195 -24.33 7.19 4.88
CA GLU A 195 -24.02 6.60 6.19
C GLU A 195 -22.79 5.71 6.05
N VAL A 196 -21.75 5.96 6.84
CA VAL A 196 -20.49 5.20 6.76
C VAL A 196 -20.22 4.49 8.08
N TYR A 197 -20.08 3.17 7.99
CA TYR A 197 -19.82 2.29 9.13
C TYR A 197 -18.44 1.64 8.99
N SER A 198 -17.73 1.47 10.10
CA SER A 198 -16.44 0.78 10.18
C SER A 198 -16.51 -0.29 11.27
N PHE A 199 -16.52 -1.57 10.86
CA PHE A 199 -16.59 -2.73 11.76
C PHE A 199 -15.18 -3.25 12.06
N TYR A 200 -14.79 -3.28 13.33
CA TYR A 200 -13.42 -3.59 13.75
C TYR A 200 -13.37 -4.42 15.03
N MET A 201 -12.35 -5.26 15.17
CA MET A 201 -12.08 -5.98 16.42
C MET A 201 -11.33 -5.08 17.43
N ASP A 202 -10.24 -4.49 16.98
CA ASP A 202 -9.43 -3.48 17.68
C ASP A 202 -8.97 -2.45 16.67
N MET A 203 -9.09 -1.18 17.02
CA MET A 203 -8.58 -0.08 16.19
C MET A 203 -7.10 0.16 16.53
N ARG A 204 -6.23 -0.13 15.56
CA ARG A 204 -4.78 -0.02 15.74
C ARG A 204 -4.22 1.21 15.04
N MET A 205 -4.26 2.33 15.75
CA MET A 205 -3.86 3.66 15.27
C MET A 205 -2.63 4.13 16.05
N PHE A 206 -1.47 3.53 15.75
CA PHE A 206 -0.23 3.74 16.55
C PHE A 206 0.87 4.53 15.83
N GLY A 207 0.61 5.04 14.63
CA GLY A 207 1.53 5.92 13.90
C GLY A 207 1.31 7.41 14.22
N PRO A 208 2.30 8.26 13.93
CA PRO A 208 2.15 9.71 14.10
C PRO A 208 0.97 10.26 13.27
N GLY A 209 0.09 11.03 13.91
CA GLY A 209 -1.09 11.62 13.27
C GLY A 209 -2.26 10.66 13.01
N TYR A 210 -2.13 9.37 13.37
CA TYR A 210 -3.18 8.38 13.10
C TYR A 210 -4.38 8.56 14.03
N GLU A 211 -4.14 8.83 15.30
CA GLU A 211 -5.20 9.07 16.29
C GLU A 211 -5.99 10.34 15.96
N GLU A 212 -5.31 11.36 15.47
CA GLU A 212 -5.92 12.61 15.02
C GLU A 212 -6.84 12.35 13.82
N LEU A 213 -6.39 11.58 12.84
CA LEU A 213 -7.21 11.21 11.68
C LEU A 213 -8.43 10.38 12.09
N TYR A 214 -8.28 9.44 13.03
CA TYR A 214 -9.38 8.67 13.58
C TYR A 214 -10.40 9.57 14.30
N ARG A 215 -9.93 10.50 15.13
CA ARG A 215 -10.79 11.48 15.82
C ARG A 215 -11.52 12.38 14.83
N GLN A 216 -10.83 12.82 13.78
CA GLN A 216 -11.43 13.58 12.70
C GLN A 216 -12.53 12.79 11.98
N ALA A 217 -12.31 11.51 11.69
CA ALA A 217 -13.32 10.63 11.09
C ALA A 217 -14.62 10.56 11.94
N GLN A 218 -14.47 10.48 13.26
CA GLN A 218 -15.63 10.45 14.17
C GLN A 218 -16.33 11.79 14.29
N GLN A 219 -15.58 12.86 14.55
CA GLN A 219 -16.12 14.14 14.97
C GLN A 219 -16.56 15.05 13.80
N GLN A 220 -15.82 15.00 12.69
CA GLN A 220 -16.08 15.88 11.54
C GLN A 220 -16.87 15.19 10.43
N TYR A 221 -16.65 13.89 10.26
CA TYR A 221 -17.27 13.11 9.18
C TYR A 221 -18.39 12.19 9.64
N ASN A 222 -18.69 12.12 10.95
CA ASN A 222 -19.75 11.26 11.51
C ASN A 222 -19.64 9.80 11.06
N ILE A 223 -18.41 9.26 10.99
CA ILE A 223 -18.21 7.85 10.66
C ILE A 223 -18.49 7.01 11.89
N HIS A 224 -19.35 6.00 11.75
CA HIS A 224 -19.78 5.12 12.82
C HIS A 224 -18.79 3.96 13.01
N PHE A 225 -18.09 3.94 14.14
CA PHE A 225 -17.17 2.89 14.50
C PHE A 225 -17.85 1.86 15.41
N VAL A 226 -18.05 0.64 14.86
CA VAL A 226 -18.74 -0.44 15.56
C VAL A 226 -17.73 -1.54 15.92
N ARG A 227 -17.52 -1.74 17.21
CA ARG A 227 -16.66 -2.81 17.68
C ARG A 227 -17.34 -4.16 17.54
N GLY A 228 -16.83 -4.99 16.68
CA GLY A 228 -17.34 -6.32 16.38
C GLY A 228 -16.77 -6.85 15.08
N ARG A 229 -16.92 -8.14 14.83
CA ARG A 229 -16.59 -8.77 13.57
C ARG A 229 -17.88 -9.22 12.90
N ILE A 230 -18.08 -8.82 11.65
CA ILE A 230 -19.15 -9.36 10.83
C ILE A 230 -18.74 -10.77 10.42
N SER A 231 -19.61 -11.75 10.62
CA SER A 231 -19.34 -13.15 10.33
C SER A 231 -19.43 -13.45 8.84
N GLU A 232 -20.39 -12.81 8.19
CA GLU A 232 -20.73 -12.95 6.77
C GLU A 232 -21.45 -11.69 6.28
N ALA A 233 -21.44 -11.45 4.99
CA ALA A 233 -22.14 -10.35 4.33
C ALA A 233 -23.29 -10.86 3.46
#